data_29265f2f342abedcd5c3573d6e7f049e
#
_entry.id   29265f2f342abedcd5c3573d6e7f049e
#
_cell.length_a   1.000
_cell.length_b   1.000
_cell.length_c   1.000
_cell.angle_alpha   90.00
_cell.angle_beta   90.00
_cell.angle_gamma   90.00
#
_symmetry.space_group_name_H-M   'P 1'
#
loop_
_entity.id
_entity.type
_entity.pdbx_description
1 polymer ?
#
loop_
_entity_poly.entity_id
_entity_poly.type
_entity_poly.pdbx_seq_one_letter_code
_entity_poly.pdbx_strand_id
1 'polypeptide(L)'
;MSSDPRIDLLIQQLETFLIMAARPVVQRQLVAILLLTLLAALLARLLQERLHPRLVTAVQARIGRRPSSRLARLLPAARRLYFPLLGLVMVRLVSFLFDLWRMPGGLVTAVAIFFWIILVYRLLLSLLTMAVSARSVERYRTRILLPLFVFVVLLIILNQLVDLNSILQIELLNLLDTSLTVGRLFTAALWLYIFLILAWVIEEGLGKVVMPRTQAEAGVINSIALISRYLIIGIGVLLVFSTLGLNLTSLALIGTGLSVGIGFGLQQIIANFISGVVLQFEQSLRPGDVIEVNSQICTVERLNIRSTLVRTPDNVEIIIPNETFLTSQVTSYTRTEMITRISLPVGVGYDSDPKLVRTILLETAAKHGLVAKEPAPQVFFNGFGDSSLDFDLTIWVEQPLRRRQVRSDLYFMIFDALAQHNVEIPFPQRDLNLRRGWRELAQTLAAEELSDHEPKP
;
A
#
# COMPACT_ATOMS: atom_id res chain seq x y z
N MET A 1 2.95 -24.56 -58.20
CA MET A 1 2.83 -24.43 -56.77
C MET A 1 3.65 -25.55 -56.14
N SER A 2 4.92 -25.28 -55.78
CA SER A 2 5.76 -26.27 -55.10
C SER A 2 5.23 -26.39 -53.67
N SER A 3 4.70 -27.56 -53.32
CA SER A 3 4.33 -27.86 -51.95
C SER A 3 5.60 -27.71 -51.08
N ASP A 4 5.46 -27.06 -49.96
CA ASP A 4 6.57 -26.97 -48.99
C ASP A 4 6.98 -28.39 -48.60
N PRO A 5 8.27 -28.77 -48.75
CA PRO A 5 8.75 -30.12 -48.46
C PRO A 5 8.43 -30.60 -47.05
N ARG A 6 8.09 -29.65 -46.14
CA ARG A 6 7.66 -29.91 -44.77
C ARG A 6 6.19 -30.36 -44.69
N ILE A 7 5.34 -29.87 -45.57
CA ILE A 7 3.95 -30.31 -45.67
C ILE A 7 3.87 -31.75 -46.19
N ASP A 8 4.70 -32.05 -47.19
CA ASP A 8 4.79 -33.40 -47.71
C ASP A 8 5.30 -34.38 -46.63
N LEU A 9 6.24 -33.97 -45.79
CA LEU A 9 6.71 -34.76 -44.66
C LEU A 9 5.57 -35.02 -43.64
N LEU A 10 4.74 -34.05 -43.35
CA LEU A 10 3.56 -34.19 -42.45
C LEU A 10 2.53 -35.17 -43.03
N ILE A 11 2.24 -35.07 -44.31
CA ILE A 11 1.32 -35.99 -44.98
C ILE A 11 1.89 -37.42 -44.92
N GLN A 12 3.16 -37.58 -45.17
CA GLN A 12 3.84 -38.89 -45.09
C GLN A 12 3.82 -39.47 -43.65
N GLN A 13 3.99 -38.63 -42.65
CA GLN A 13 3.90 -39.07 -41.26
C GLN A 13 2.47 -39.50 -40.87
N LEU A 14 1.45 -38.75 -41.32
CA LEU A 14 0.06 -39.11 -41.14
C LEU A 14 -0.30 -40.43 -41.84
N GLU A 15 0.12 -40.63 -43.07
CA GLU A 15 -0.06 -41.90 -43.79
C GLU A 15 0.62 -43.06 -43.06
N THR A 16 1.86 -42.87 -42.61
CA THR A 16 2.59 -43.86 -41.83
C THR A 16 1.88 -44.23 -40.53
N PHE A 17 1.30 -43.24 -39.84
CA PHE A 17 0.49 -43.45 -38.64
C PHE A 17 -0.77 -44.27 -38.91
N LEU A 18 -1.50 -43.95 -39.98
CA LEU A 18 -2.69 -44.71 -40.39
C LEU A 18 -2.35 -46.18 -40.73
N ILE A 19 -1.24 -46.41 -41.45
CA ILE A 19 -0.78 -47.75 -41.76
C ILE A 19 -0.36 -48.49 -40.48
N MET A 20 0.31 -47.83 -39.56
CA MET A 20 0.67 -48.42 -38.25
C MET A 20 -0.57 -48.75 -37.41
N ALA A 21 -1.56 -47.85 -37.37
CA ALA A 21 -2.80 -48.08 -36.63
C ALA A 21 -3.62 -49.29 -37.15
N ALA A 22 -3.51 -49.58 -38.42
CA ALA A 22 -4.16 -50.72 -39.04
C ALA A 22 -3.49 -52.08 -38.71
N ARG A 23 -2.28 -52.10 -38.16
CA ARG A 23 -1.56 -53.35 -37.83
C ARG A 23 -2.28 -54.11 -36.71
N PRO A 24 -2.42 -55.44 -36.81
CA PRO A 24 -3.12 -56.26 -35.79
C PRO A 24 -2.50 -56.13 -34.39
N VAL A 25 -1.19 -55.91 -34.31
CA VAL A 25 -0.47 -55.70 -33.04
C VAL A 25 -0.93 -54.43 -32.34
N VAL A 26 -1.06 -53.32 -33.11
CA VAL A 26 -1.53 -52.02 -32.59
C VAL A 26 -2.98 -52.06 -32.19
N GLN A 27 -3.84 -52.74 -33.01
CA GLN A 27 -5.24 -52.91 -32.69
C GLN A 27 -5.46 -53.68 -31.38
N ARG A 28 -4.66 -54.76 -31.13
CA ARG A 28 -4.71 -55.48 -29.84
C ARG A 28 -4.34 -54.58 -28.66
N GLN A 29 -3.35 -53.72 -28.79
CA GLN A 29 -2.95 -52.74 -27.75
C GLN A 29 -4.06 -51.72 -27.53
N LEU A 30 -4.70 -51.19 -28.59
CA LEU A 30 -5.82 -50.24 -28.48
C LEU A 30 -7.03 -50.89 -27.76
N VAL A 31 -7.37 -52.12 -28.08
CA VAL A 31 -8.41 -52.86 -27.37
C VAL A 31 -8.04 -53.08 -25.91
N ALA A 32 -6.79 -53.46 -25.62
CA ALA A 32 -6.30 -53.57 -24.24
C ALA A 32 -6.38 -52.24 -23.46
N ILE A 33 -6.03 -51.12 -24.07
CA ILE A 33 -6.14 -49.78 -23.50
C ILE A 33 -7.63 -49.41 -23.22
N LEU A 34 -8.51 -49.71 -24.16
CA LEU A 34 -9.95 -49.48 -23.98
C LEU A 34 -10.48 -50.27 -22.80
N LEU A 35 -10.21 -51.59 -22.77
CA LEU A 35 -10.64 -52.46 -21.68
C LEU A 35 -10.06 -52.03 -20.32
N LEU A 36 -8.80 -51.67 -20.27
CA LEU A 36 -8.12 -51.18 -19.08
C LEU A 36 -8.74 -49.89 -18.57
N THR A 37 -9.03 -48.93 -19.46
CA THR A 37 -9.67 -47.65 -19.05
C THR A 37 -11.11 -47.86 -18.54
N LEU A 38 -11.88 -48.73 -19.20
CA LEU A 38 -13.24 -49.11 -18.76
C LEU A 38 -13.22 -49.82 -17.41
N LEU A 39 -12.31 -50.77 -17.22
CA LEU A 39 -12.15 -51.52 -15.97
C LEU A 39 -11.69 -50.56 -14.81
N ALA A 40 -10.75 -49.69 -15.08
CA ALA A 40 -10.31 -48.67 -14.11
C ALA A 40 -11.47 -47.74 -13.71
N ALA A 41 -12.31 -47.33 -14.67
CA ALA A 41 -13.47 -46.49 -14.41
C ALA A 41 -14.55 -47.25 -13.59
N LEU A 42 -14.81 -48.51 -13.92
CA LEU A 42 -15.79 -49.36 -13.19
C LEU A 42 -15.34 -49.58 -11.74
N LEU A 43 -14.06 -49.97 -11.55
CA LEU A 43 -13.49 -50.21 -10.22
C LEU A 43 -13.47 -48.89 -9.41
N ALA A 44 -13.13 -47.76 -10.04
CA ALA A 44 -13.17 -46.45 -9.38
C ALA A 44 -14.58 -46.10 -8.90
N ARG A 45 -15.61 -46.37 -9.71
CA ARG A 45 -17.02 -46.18 -9.31
C ARG A 45 -17.39 -47.08 -8.15
N LEU A 46 -17.09 -48.39 -8.21
CA LEU A 46 -17.36 -49.34 -7.11
C LEU A 46 -16.66 -48.92 -5.80
N LEU A 47 -15.42 -48.49 -5.85
CA LEU A 47 -14.69 -47.97 -4.68
C LEU A 47 -15.36 -46.71 -4.15
N GLN A 48 -15.78 -45.80 -5.03
CA GLN A 48 -16.42 -44.56 -4.65
C GLN A 48 -17.79 -44.78 -3.99
N GLU A 49 -18.53 -45.75 -4.42
CA GLU A 49 -19.88 -46.05 -3.90
C GLU A 49 -19.88 -46.95 -2.65
N ARG A 50 -19.00 -47.95 -2.59
CA ARG A 50 -19.00 -48.93 -1.50
C ARG A 50 -17.98 -48.69 -0.40
N LEU A 51 -16.73 -48.34 -0.75
CA LEU A 51 -15.63 -48.16 0.24
C LEU A 51 -15.54 -46.71 0.75
N HIS A 52 -15.71 -45.74 -0.10
CA HIS A 52 -15.50 -44.34 0.30
C HIS A 52 -16.42 -43.91 1.47
N PRO A 53 -17.74 -44.19 1.50
CA PRO A 53 -18.56 -43.80 2.65
C PRO A 53 -18.16 -44.54 3.93
N ARG A 54 -17.74 -45.81 3.85
CA ARG A 54 -17.25 -46.57 5.01
C ARG A 54 -15.95 -46.00 5.57
N LEU A 55 -15.02 -45.57 4.71
CA LEU A 55 -13.78 -44.92 5.13
C LEU A 55 -14.05 -43.53 5.76
N VAL A 56 -14.97 -42.76 5.20
CA VAL A 56 -15.35 -41.46 5.75
C VAL A 56 -15.95 -41.61 7.14
N THR A 57 -16.86 -42.55 7.34
CA THR A 57 -17.48 -42.81 8.65
C THR A 57 -16.49 -43.35 9.67
N ALA A 58 -15.57 -44.24 9.28
CA ALA A 58 -14.53 -44.76 10.16
C ALA A 58 -13.51 -43.71 10.61
N VAL A 59 -13.12 -42.82 9.72
CA VAL A 59 -12.21 -41.72 10.01
C VAL A 59 -12.88 -40.64 10.87
N GLN A 60 -14.16 -40.32 10.59
CA GLN A 60 -14.93 -39.37 11.40
C GLN A 60 -15.20 -39.92 12.81
N ALA A 61 -15.40 -41.22 12.98
CA ALA A 61 -15.54 -41.85 14.29
C ALA A 61 -14.24 -41.77 15.14
N ARG A 62 -13.05 -41.83 14.51
CA ARG A 62 -11.75 -41.72 15.20
C ARG A 62 -11.32 -40.28 15.54
N ILE A 63 -11.69 -39.29 14.74
CA ILE A 63 -11.25 -37.90 14.89
C ILE A 63 -12.19 -37.08 15.81
N GLY A 64 -13.36 -37.63 16.18
CA GLY A 64 -14.34 -36.91 16.99
C GLY A 64 -15.18 -35.89 16.18
N ARG A 65 -16.33 -35.51 16.72
CA ARG A 65 -17.38 -34.70 16.07
C ARG A 65 -17.04 -33.24 15.75
N ARG A 66 -15.78 -32.81 15.73
CA ARG A 66 -15.41 -31.42 15.39
C ARG A 66 -15.09 -31.31 13.88
N PRO A 67 -15.95 -30.68 13.06
CA PRO A 67 -15.79 -30.60 11.59
C PRO A 67 -14.71 -29.61 11.11
N SER A 68 -13.91 -29.03 12.00
CA SER A 68 -12.92 -28.00 11.67
C SER A 68 -11.53 -28.54 11.29
N SER A 69 -11.30 -29.86 11.33
CA SER A 69 -10.01 -30.41 10.93
C SER A 69 -9.86 -30.39 9.39
N ARG A 70 -8.73 -29.89 8.91
CA ARG A 70 -8.36 -29.92 7.48
C ARG A 70 -8.49 -31.34 6.87
N LEU A 71 -8.32 -32.39 7.69
CA LEU A 71 -8.50 -33.79 7.35
C LEU A 71 -9.94 -34.14 6.94
N ALA A 72 -10.98 -33.53 7.52
CA ALA A 72 -12.36 -33.77 7.12
C ALA A 72 -12.69 -33.27 5.69
N ARG A 73 -11.91 -32.31 5.18
CA ARG A 73 -12.01 -31.82 3.79
C ARG A 73 -11.20 -32.65 2.81
N LEU A 74 -10.18 -33.40 3.28
CA LEU A 74 -9.35 -34.30 2.45
C LEU A 74 -10.13 -35.50 1.95
N LEU A 75 -11.01 -36.05 2.76
CA LEU A 75 -11.75 -37.27 2.44
C LEU A 75 -12.62 -37.16 1.17
N PRO A 76 -13.49 -36.14 0.99
CA PRO A 76 -14.25 -36.00 -0.28
C PRO A 76 -13.33 -35.70 -1.47
N ALA A 77 -12.17 -35.05 -1.25
CA ALA A 77 -11.18 -34.78 -2.28
C ALA A 77 -10.49 -36.05 -2.78
N ALA A 78 -10.18 -37.01 -1.89
CA ALA A 78 -9.57 -38.29 -2.23
C ALA A 78 -10.43 -39.12 -3.19
N ARG A 79 -11.77 -38.97 -3.17
CA ARG A 79 -12.69 -39.64 -4.11
C ARG A 79 -12.31 -39.39 -5.57
N ARG A 80 -11.77 -38.19 -5.88
CA ARG A 80 -11.38 -37.81 -7.26
C ARG A 80 -10.13 -38.55 -7.75
N LEU A 81 -9.30 -39.06 -6.84
CA LEU A 81 -8.01 -39.68 -7.17
C LEU A 81 -8.09 -41.17 -7.51
N TYR A 82 -9.18 -41.85 -7.16
CA TYR A 82 -9.31 -43.31 -7.39
C TYR A 82 -9.17 -43.70 -8.86
N PHE A 83 -9.78 -42.95 -9.78
CA PHE A 83 -9.71 -43.27 -11.22
C PHE A 83 -8.30 -43.25 -11.78
N PRO A 84 -7.52 -42.14 -11.64
CA PRO A 84 -6.16 -42.11 -12.20
C PRO A 84 -5.22 -43.09 -11.49
N LEU A 85 -5.33 -43.28 -10.16
CA LEU A 85 -4.53 -44.26 -9.44
C LEU A 85 -4.79 -45.69 -9.89
N LEU A 86 -6.05 -46.08 -10.01
CA LEU A 86 -6.41 -47.41 -10.54
C LEU A 86 -5.97 -47.56 -12.00
N GLY A 87 -6.08 -46.52 -12.82
CA GLY A 87 -5.57 -46.50 -14.17
C GLY A 87 -4.06 -46.79 -14.24
N LEU A 88 -3.25 -46.11 -13.39
CA LEU A 88 -1.81 -46.39 -13.31
C LEU A 88 -1.49 -47.82 -12.87
N VAL A 89 -2.24 -48.36 -11.88
CA VAL A 89 -2.07 -49.76 -11.44
C VAL A 89 -2.43 -50.72 -12.56
N MET A 90 -3.54 -50.48 -13.28
CA MET A 90 -3.98 -51.31 -14.38
C MET A 90 -3.01 -51.26 -15.56
N VAL A 91 -2.46 -50.06 -15.88
CA VAL A 91 -1.40 -49.93 -16.91
C VAL A 91 -0.19 -50.79 -16.54
N ARG A 92 0.26 -50.74 -15.29
CA ARG A 92 1.40 -51.57 -14.83
C ARG A 92 1.11 -53.06 -14.93
N LEU A 93 -0.13 -53.46 -14.50
CA LEU A 93 -0.54 -54.84 -14.56
C LEU A 93 -0.61 -55.37 -16.00
N VAL A 94 -1.23 -54.61 -16.90
CA VAL A 94 -1.37 -54.99 -18.32
C VAL A 94 -0.02 -54.99 -19.02
N SER A 95 0.84 -54.03 -18.74
CA SER A 95 2.21 -54.01 -19.26
C SER A 95 3.01 -55.25 -18.82
N PHE A 96 2.89 -55.62 -17.55
CA PHE A 96 3.50 -56.86 -17.03
C PHE A 96 2.99 -58.12 -17.73
N LEU A 97 1.69 -58.23 -18.03
CA LEU A 97 1.11 -59.35 -18.77
C LEU A 97 1.61 -59.39 -20.23
N PHE A 98 1.75 -58.22 -20.88
CA PHE A 98 2.30 -58.15 -22.23
C PHE A 98 3.78 -58.59 -22.27
N ASP A 99 4.58 -58.20 -21.26
CA ASP A 99 5.99 -58.63 -21.14
C ASP A 99 6.07 -60.15 -20.89
N LEU A 100 5.20 -60.71 -20.06
CA LEU A 100 5.15 -62.15 -19.76
C LEU A 100 4.81 -62.99 -21.02
N TRP A 101 3.96 -62.44 -21.89
CA TRP A 101 3.58 -63.09 -23.15
C TRP A 101 4.50 -62.70 -24.33
N ARG A 102 5.57 -61.95 -24.02
CA ARG A 102 6.55 -61.43 -25.02
C ARG A 102 5.86 -60.65 -26.16
N MET A 103 4.73 -59.95 -25.84
CA MET A 103 4.05 -59.11 -26.80
C MET A 103 4.54 -57.64 -26.67
N PRO A 104 4.69 -56.92 -27.81
CA PRO A 104 5.07 -55.52 -27.75
C PRO A 104 3.97 -54.71 -27.06
N GLY A 105 4.33 -54.00 -25.96
CA GLY A 105 3.42 -53.23 -25.10
C GLY A 105 3.66 -51.73 -25.12
N GLY A 106 4.38 -51.16 -26.07
CA GLY A 106 4.82 -49.76 -26.09
C GLY A 106 3.67 -48.73 -25.97
N LEU A 107 2.54 -48.96 -26.64
CA LEU A 107 1.38 -48.05 -26.52
C LEU A 107 0.69 -48.16 -25.17
N VAL A 108 0.64 -49.36 -24.56
CA VAL A 108 0.05 -49.57 -23.23
C VAL A 108 0.88 -48.76 -22.18
N THR A 109 2.21 -48.81 -22.26
CA THR A 109 3.08 -48.05 -21.36
C THR A 109 2.98 -46.55 -21.59
N ALA A 110 2.83 -46.11 -22.86
CA ALA A 110 2.67 -44.69 -23.20
C ALA A 110 1.37 -44.08 -22.59
N VAL A 111 0.31 -44.89 -22.46
CA VAL A 111 -0.94 -44.41 -21.83
C VAL A 111 -0.79 -44.04 -20.34
N ALA A 112 0.26 -44.54 -19.66
CA ALA A 112 0.54 -44.15 -18.27
C ALA A 112 0.66 -42.61 -18.11
N ILE A 113 1.21 -41.93 -19.13
CA ILE A 113 1.42 -40.47 -19.12
C ILE A 113 0.08 -39.72 -18.99
N PHE A 114 -0.97 -40.19 -19.67
CA PHE A 114 -2.31 -39.59 -19.57
C PHE A 114 -2.93 -39.77 -18.17
N PHE A 115 -2.73 -40.94 -17.56
CA PHE A 115 -3.21 -41.16 -16.19
C PHE A 115 -2.43 -40.30 -15.17
N TRP A 116 -1.12 -40.09 -15.38
CA TRP A 116 -0.32 -39.18 -14.58
C TRP A 116 -0.82 -37.72 -14.70
N ILE A 117 -1.12 -37.26 -15.91
CA ILE A 117 -1.63 -35.90 -16.13
C ILE A 117 -3.01 -35.74 -15.45
N ILE A 118 -3.90 -36.72 -15.62
CA ILE A 118 -5.21 -36.72 -14.94
C ILE A 118 -5.03 -36.74 -13.41
N LEU A 119 -4.04 -37.47 -12.90
CA LEU A 119 -3.73 -37.53 -11.47
C LEU A 119 -3.29 -36.15 -10.96
N VAL A 120 -2.32 -35.53 -11.64
CA VAL A 120 -1.82 -34.17 -11.29
C VAL A 120 -2.97 -33.16 -11.36
N TYR A 121 -3.75 -33.15 -12.43
CA TYR A 121 -4.92 -32.28 -12.56
C TYR A 121 -5.91 -32.42 -11.40
N ARG A 122 -6.27 -33.67 -11.06
CA ARG A 122 -7.23 -33.94 -9.98
C ARG A 122 -6.63 -33.67 -8.60
N LEU A 123 -5.31 -33.85 -8.42
CA LEU A 123 -4.60 -33.50 -7.20
C LEU A 123 -4.61 -31.98 -7.01
N LEU A 124 -4.25 -31.19 -8.03
CA LEU A 124 -4.31 -29.74 -8.00
C LEU A 124 -5.73 -29.24 -7.71
N LEU A 125 -6.74 -29.81 -8.35
CA LEU A 125 -8.14 -29.48 -8.07
C LEU A 125 -8.52 -29.79 -6.62
N SER A 126 -8.02 -30.90 -6.07
CA SER A 126 -8.24 -31.33 -4.71
C SER A 126 -7.59 -30.38 -3.70
N LEU A 127 -6.34 -29.99 -3.94
CA LEU A 127 -5.63 -28.98 -3.13
C LEU A 127 -6.33 -27.63 -3.18
N LEU A 128 -6.82 -27.23 -4.36
CA LEU A 128 -7.55 -25.98 -4.53
C LEU A 128 -8.86 -25.95 -3.72
N THR A 129 -9.59 -27.08 -3.64
CA THR A 129 -10.81 -27.19 -2.81
C THR A 129 -10.56 -27.04 -1.31
N MET A 130 -9.31 -27.26 -0.87
CA MET A 130 -8.92 -27.03 0.52
C MET A 130 -8.58 -25.58 0.83
N ALA A 131 -7.97 -24.90 -0.15
CA ALA A 131 -7.47 -23.55 0.02
C ALA A 131 -8.54 -22.48 -0.18
N VAL A 132 -9.55 -22.75 -1.04
CA VAL A 132 -10.48 -21.72 -1.54
C VAL A 132 -11.93 -22.20 -1.46
N SER A 133 -12.90 -21.25 -1.44
CA SER A 133 -14.33 -21.55 -1.42
C SER A 133 -14.79 -22.30 -2.69
N ALA A 134 -15.86 -23.10 -2.59
CA ALA A 134 -16.39 -23.91 -3.69
C ALA A 134 -16.70 -23.09 -4.97
N ARG A 135 -17.23 -21.86 -4.81
CA ARG A 135 -17.52 -20.95 -5.95
C ARG A 135 -16.25 -20.49 -6.65
N SER A 136 -15.19 -20.25 -5.90
CA SER A 136 -13.89 -19.85 -6.45
C SER A 136 -13.19 -21.02 -7.13
N VAL A 137 -13.31 -22.24 -6.58
CA VAL A 137 -12.75 -23.45 -7.20
C VAL A 137 -13.31 -23.67 -8.61
N GLU A 138 -14.61 -23.49 -8.82
CA GLU A 138 -15.20 -23.65 -10.14
C GLU A 138 -14.65 -22.61 -11.14
N ARG A 139 -14.45 -21.38 -10.70
CA ARG A 139 -13.81 -20.32 -11.52
C ARG A 139 -12.36 -20.65 -11.90
N TYR A 140 -11.54 -21.11 -10.93
CA TYR A 140 -10.16 -21.53 -11.18
C TYR A 140 -10.09 -22.77 -12.06
N ARG A 141 -11.02 -23.72 -11.85
CA ARG A 141 -11.13 -24.91 -12.67
C ARG A 141 -11.39 -24.58 -14.14
N THR A 142 -12.39 -23.75 -14.43
CA THR A 142 -12.82 -23.44 -15.81
C THR A 142 -11.86 -22.50 -16.54
N ARG A 143 -11.27 -21.53 -15.83
CA ARG A 143 -10.41 -20.51 -16.44
C ARG A 143 -8.95 -20.90 -16.54
N ILE A 144 -8.44 -21.74 -15.64
CA ILE A 144 -7.01 -22.09 -15.58
C ILE A 144 -6.79 -23.57 -15.76
N LEU A 145 -7.33 -24.40 -14.85
CA LEU A 145 -6.96 -25.81 -14.81
C LEU A 145 -7.44 -26.60 -16.01
N LEU A 146 -8.66 -26.35 -16.48
CA LEU A 146 -9.23 -27.09 -17.61
C LEU A 146 -8.56 -26.72 -18.94
N PRO A 147 -8.37 -25.44 -19.30
CA PRO A 147 -7.64 -25.09 -20.51
C PRO A 147 -6.20 -25.58 -20.49
N LEU A 148 -5.49 -25.46 -19.37
CA LEU A 148 -4.13 -25.97 -19.23
C LEU A 148 -4.07 -27.49 -19.38
N PHE A 149 -5.04 -28.21 -18.77
CA PHE A 149 -5.15 -29.66 -18.89
C PHE A 149 -5.38 -30.08 -20.35
N VAL A 150 -6.36 -29.47 -21.03
CA VAL A 150 -6.67 -29.75 -22.44
C VAL A 150 -5.46 -29.45 -23.31
N PHE A 151 -4.80 -28.34 -23.07
CA PHE A 151 -3.61 -27.93 -23.80
C PHE A 151 -2.46 -28.92 -23.65
N VAL A 152 -2.13 -29.36 -22.43
CA VAL A 152 -1.05 -30.34 -22.18
C VAL A 152 -1.39 -31.69 -22.80
N VAL A 153 -2.65 -32.14 -22.72
CA VAL A 153 -3.09 -33.37 -23.33
C VAL A 153 -2.96 -33.28 -24.86
N LEU A 154 -3.40 -32.16 -25.46
CA LEU A 154 -3.29 -31.96 -26.90
C LEU A 154 -1.83 -31.96 -27.38
N LEU A 155 -0.95 -31.28 -26.63
CA LEU A 155 0.49 -31.28 -26.91
C LEU A 155 1.09 -32.69 -26.92
N ILE A 156 0.73 -33.51 -25.93
CA ILE A 156 1.27 -34.87 -25.84
C ILE A 156 0.73 -35.73 -26.97
N ILE A 157 -0.55 -35.59 -27.33
CA ILE A 157 -1.15 -36.28 -28.47
C ILE A 157 -0.40 -35.87 -29.77
N LEU A 158 -0.23 -34.56 -29.99
CA LEU A 158 0.48 -34.04 -31.16
C LEU A 158 1.92 -34.58 -31.23
N ASN A 159 2.63 -34.56 -30.10
CA ASN A 159 4.01 -35.07 -30.04
C ASN A 159 4.13 -36.58 -30.29
N GLN A 160 3.06 -37.35 -30.11
CA GLN A 160 3.00 -38.76 -30.41
C GLN A 160 2.64 -39.04 -31.88
N LEU A 161 1.90 -38.12 -32.51
CA LEU A 161 1.44 -38.28 -33.90
C LEU A 161 2.39 -37.70 -34.92
N VAL A 162 3.07 -36.62 -34.59
CA VAL A 162 3.94 -35.86 -35.49
C VAL A 162 5.13 -35.35 -34.69
N ASP A 163 6.30 -35.28 -35.31
CA ASP A 163 7.47 -34.65 -34.71
C ASP A 163 7.17 -33.16 -34.46
N LEU A 164 6.90 -32.83 -33.19
CA LEU A 164 6.53 -31.49 -32.78
C LEU A 164 7.61 -30.46 -33.14
N ASN A 165 8.89 -30.88 -33.11
CA ASN A 165 10.00 -29.99 -33.46
C ASN A 165 9.93 -29.55 -34.93
N SER A 166 9.57 -30.47 -35.82
CA SER A 166 9.40 -30.14 -37.24
C SER A 166 8.27 -29.16 -37.48
N ILE A 167 7.15 -29.30 -36.79
CA ILE A 167 6.02 -28.37 -36.88
C ILE A 167 6.40 -26.99 -36.33
N LEU A 168 7.06 -26.94 -35.18
CA LEU A 168 7.41 -25.70 -34.53
C LEU A 168 8.40 -24.85 -35.34
N GLN A 169 9.15 -25.47 -36.23
CA GLN A 169 10.10 -24.81 -37.13
C GLN A 169 9.52 -24.37 -38.48
N ILE A 170 8.23 -24.67 -38.77
CA ILE A 170 7.57 -24.23 -40.00
C ILE A 170 7.49 -22.68 -39.99
N GLU A 171 8.06 -22.08 -41.02
CA GLU A 171 7.98 -20.62 -41.25
C GLU A 171 6.66 -20.30 -41.93
N LEU A 172 5.85 -19.44 -41.29
CA LEU A 172 4.54 -19.02 -41.80
C LEU A 172 4.66 -17.75 -42.65
N LEU A 173 5.44 -16.80 -42.20
CA LEU A 173 5.60 -15.48 -42.81
C LEU A 173 6.96 -14.88 -42.41
N ASN A 174 7.57 -14.15 -43.34
CA ASN A 174 8.73 -13.29 -43.04
C ASN A 174 8.24 -11.87 -42.84
N LEU A 175 8.27 -11.38 -41.61
CA LEU A 175 7.87 -10.01 -41.25
C LEU A 175 9.09 -9.25 -40.70
N LEU A 176 9.44 -8.12 -41.33
CA LEU A 176 10.46 -7.19 -40.81
C LEU A 176 11.80 -7.90 -40.46
N ASP A 177 12.37 -8.66 -41.40
CA ASP A 177 13.63 -9.44 -41.27
C ASP A 177 13.59 -10.56 -40.20
N THR A 178 12.42 -10.92 -39.69
CA THR A 178 12.26 -12.05 -38.78
C THR A 178 11.33 -13.10 -39.34
N SER A 179 11.75 -14.38 -39.34
CA SER A 179 10.88 -15.47 -39.71
C SER A 179 9.89 -15.80 -38.58
N LEU A 180 8.60 -15.61 -38.83
CA LEU A 180 7.53 -16.02 -37.97
C LEU A 180 7.29 -17.52 -38.06
N THR A 181 7.80 -18.28 -37.09
CA THR A 181 7.58 -19.71 -37.01
C THR A 181 6.36 -20.08 -36.18
N VAL A 182 5.78 -21.26 -36.44
CA VAL A 182 4.69 -21.82 -35.61
C VAL A 182 5.09 -21.86 -34.13
N GLY A 183 6.36 -22.20 -33.85
CA GLY A 183 6.90 -22.24 -32.48
C GLY A 183 6.92 -20.89 -31.80
N ARG A 184 7.25 -19.80 -32.49
CA ARG A 184 7.20 -18.45 -31.96
C ARG A 184 5.77 -18.00 -31.65
N LEU A 185 4.83 -18.29 -32.56
CA LEU A 185 3.41 -18.01 -32.29
C LEU A 185 2.87 -18.77 -31.10
N PHE A 186 3.26 -20.04 -30.99
CA PHE A 186 2.89 -20.91 -29.89
C PHE A 186 3.43 -20.39 -28.55
N THR A 187 4.72 -20.06 -28.48
CA THR A 187 5.33 -19.50 -27.26
C THR A 187 4.77 -18.13 -26.90
N ALA A 188 4.46 -17.29 -27.90
CA ALA A 188 3.82 -16.01 -27.70
C ALA A 188 2.40 -16.16 -27.13
N ALA A 189 1.59 -17.09 -27.68
CA ALA A 189 0.27 -17.40 -27.16
C ALA A 189 0.31 -17.95 -25.72
N LEU A 190 1.32 -18.80 -25.42
CA LEU A 190 1.53 -19.32 -24.08
C LEU A 190 1.88 -18.20 -23.08
N TRP A 191 2.79 -17.29 -23.43
CA TRP A 191 3.11 -16.13 -22.61
C TRP A 191 1.89 -15.24 -22.38
N LEU A 192 1.14 -14.94 -23.44
CA LEU A 192 -0.09 -14.15 -23.32
C LEU A 192 -1.07 -14.80 -22.33
N TYR A 193 -1.28 -16.11 -22.47
CA TYR A 193 -2.16 -16.86 -21.58
C TYR A 193 -1.68 -16.82 -20.11
N ILE A 194 -0.37 -17.02 -19.87
CA ILE A 194 0.22 -16.95 -18.52
C ILE A 194 0.01 -15.57 -17.90
N PHE A 195 0.25 -14.49 -18.66
CA PHE A 195 0.10 -13.14 -18.15
C PHE A 195 -1.36 -12.76 -17.91
N LEU A 196 -2.30 -13.22 -18.75
CA LEU A 196 -3.73 -13.01 -18.52
C LEU A 196 -4.21 -13.73 -17.25
N ILE A 197 -3.72 -14.95 -17.01
CA ILE A 197 -4.02 -15.67 -15.75
C ILE A 197 -3.39 -14.95 -14.56
N LEU A 198 -2.13 -14.55 -14.66
CA LEU A 198 -1.43 -13.85 -13.59
C LEU A 198 -2.14 -12.53 -13.22
N ALA A 199 -2.52 -11.76 -14.23
CA ALA A 199 -3.28 -10.52 -14.05
C ALA A 199 -4.61 -10.76 -13.32
N TRP A 200 -5.35 -11.81 -13.74
CA TRP A 200 -6.61 -12.17 -13.10
C TRP A 200 -6.41 -12.69 -11.66
N VAL A 201 -5.40 -13.50 -11.41
CA VAL A 201 -5.10 -14.04 -10.06
C VAL A 201 -4.72 -12.91 -9.09
N ILE A 202 -3.92 -11.95 -9.56
CA ILE A 202 -3.53 -10.79 -8.74
C ILE A 202 -4.74 -9.90 -8.46
N GLU A 203 -5.57 -9.58 -9.47
CA GLU A 203 -6.82 -8.82 -9.30
C GLU A 203 -7.75 -9.48 -8.25
N GLU A 204 -8.00 -10.78 -8.40
CA GLU A 204 -8.83 -11.54 -7.46
C GLU A 204 -8.20 -11.66 -6.07
N GLY A 205 -6.88 -11.80 -6.00
CA GLY A 205 -6.10 -11.88 -4.76
C GLY A 205 -6.14 -10.57 -3.97
N LEU A 206 -5.92 -9.44 -4.62
CA LEU A 206 -6.02 -8.11 -4.02
C LEU A 206 -7.42 -7.88 -3.44
N GLY A 207 -8.48 -8.19 -4.21
CA GLY A 207 -9.85 -8.03 -3.74
C GLY A 207 -10.21 -8.91 -2.53
N LYS A 208 -9.70 -10.15 -2.47
CA LYS A 208 -10.06 -11.09 -1.39
C LYS A 208 -9.19 -11.03 -0.15
N VAL A 209 -7.91 -10.66 -0.30
CA VAL A 209 -6.94 -10.69 0.80
C VAL A 209 -6.81 -9.33 1.45
N VAL A 210 -6.82 -8.26 0.67
CA VAL A 210 -6.61 -6.89 1.16
C VAL A 210 -7.92 -6.30 1.70
N MET A 211 -9.05 -6.48 0.99
CA MET A 211 -10.34 -5.90 1.35
C MET A 211 -10.83 -6.24 2.78
N PRO A 212 -10.72 -7.49 3.29
CA PRO A 212 -11.17 -7.80 4.64
C PRO A 212 -10.23 -7.35 5.76
N ARG A 213 -8.99 -6.96 5.43
CA ARG A 213 -7.95 -6.62 6.42
C ARG A 213 -7.70 -5.13 6.56
N THR A 214 -8.16 -4.32 5.62
CA THR A 214 -7.98 -2.88 5.61
C THR A 214 -9.35 -2.19 5.69
N GLN A 215 -9.43 -1.11 6.47
CA GLN A 215 -10.60 -0.21 6.48
C GLN A 215 -10.65 0.68 5.21
N ALA A 216 -9.90 0.31 4.17
CA ALA A 216 -9.85 1.07 2.93
C ALA A 216 -11.18 0.92 2.18
N GLU A 217 -11.64 2.02 1.59
CA GLU A 217 -12.82 2.03 0.74
C GLU A 217 -12.68 1.05 -0.43
N ALA A 218 -13.75 0.34 -0.72
CA ALA A 218 -13.79 -0.66 -1.81
C ALA A 218 -13.33 -0.07 -3.17
N GLY A 219 -13.59 1.21 -3.40
CA GLY A 219 -13.16 1.93 -4.60
C GLY A 219 -11.66 1.98 -4.79
N VAL A 220 -10.90 2.24 -3.73
CA VAL A 220 -9.42 2.31 -3.76
C VAL A 220 -8.82 0.96 -4.11
N ILE A 221 -9.30 -0.11 -3.46
CA ILE A 221 -8.80 -1.47 -3.71
C ILE A 221 -9.09 -1.91 -5.15
N ASN A 222 -10.31 -1.63 -5.64
CA ASN A 222 -10.67 -1.95 -7.02
C ASN A 222 -9.82 -1.17 -8.03
N SER A 223 -9.49 0.09 -7.77
CA SER A 223 -8.62 0.89 -8.64
C SER A 223 -7.20 0.34 -8.69
N ILE A 224 -6.62 -0.03 -7.54
CA ILE A 224 -5.30 -0.66 -7.48
C ILE A 224 -5.29 -2.01 -8.21
N ALA A 225 -6.31 -2.83 -8.01
CA ALA A 225 -6.44 -4.11 -8.68
C ALA A 225 -6.54 -3.95 -10.20
N LEU A 226 -7.30 -2.96 -10.68
CA LEU A 226 -7.44 -2.63 -12.10
C LEU A 226 -6.12 -2.15 -12.72
N ILE A 227 -5.42 -1.23 -12.06
CA ILE A 227 -4.11 -0.73 -12.50
C ILE A 227 -3.10 -1.88 -12.57
N SER A 228 -3.03 -2.71 -11.53
CA SER A 228 -2.15 -3.88 -11.48
C SER A 228 -2.42 -4.85 -12.62
N ARG A 229 -3.71 -5.10 -12.92
CA ARG A 229 -4.13 -5.95 -14.05
C ARG A 229 -3.60 -5.42 -15.38
N TYR A 230 -3.84 -4.14 -15.69
CA TYR A 230 -3.37 -3.57 -16.95
C TYR A 230 -1.85 -3.51 -17.07
N LEU A 231 -1.15 -3.24 -15.97
CA LEU A 231 0.32 -3.25 -15.95
C LEU A 231 0.87 -4.63 -16.26
N ILE A 232 0.33 -5.68 -15.66
CA ILE A 232 0.73 -7.07 -15.91
C ILE A 232 0.43 -7.47 -17.35
N ILE A 233 -0.75 -7.12 -17.87
CA ILE A 233 -1.10 -7.41 -19.27
C ILE A 233 -0.14 -6.66 -20.22
N GLY A 234 0.18 -5.39 -19.93
CA GLY A 234 1.14 -4.61 -20.73
C GLY A 234 2.52 -5.26 -20.80
N ILE A 235 3.06 -5.71 -19.66
CA ILE A 235 4.32 -6.47 -19.60
C ILE A 235 4.21 -7.76 -20.42
N GLY A 236 3.08 -8.48 -20.30
CA GLY A 236 2.83 -9.69 -21.07
C GLY A 236 2.85 -9.45 -22.59
N VAL A 237 2.21 -8.37 -23.04
CA VAL A 237 2.20 -7.97 -24.47
C VAL A 237 3.60 -7.63 -24.97
N LEU A 238 4.42 -6.92 -24.17
CA LEU A 238 5.81 -6.64 -24.51
C LEU A 238 6.63 -7.92 -24.68
N LEU A 239 6.45 -8.91 -23.78
CA LEU A 239 7.10 -10.21 -23.89
C LEU A 239 6.62 -11.02 -25.12
N VAL A 240 5.33 -10.94 -25.44
CA VAL A 240 4.78 -11.53 -26.66
C VAL A 240 5.47 -10.93 -27.90
N PHE A 241 5.58 -9.62 -27.99
CA PHE A 241 6.28 -8.97 -29.12
C PHE A 241 7.75 -9.37 -29.20
N SER A 242 8.44 -9.45 -28.06
CA SER A 242 9.82 -9.93 -27.98
C SER A 242 9.96 -11.38 -28.49
N THR A 243 9.05 -12.29 -28.12
CA THR A 243 9.09 -13.69 -28.55
C THR A 243 8.77 -13.85 -30.04
N LEU A 244 7.97 -12.96 -30.60
CA LEU A 244 7.71 -12.90 -32.04
C LEU A 244 8.89 -12.33 -32.83
N GLY A 245 9.93 -11.82 -32.18
CA GLY A 245 11.12 -11.26 -32.81
C GLY A 245 10.94 -9.83 -33.29
N LEU A 246 9.88 -9.14 -32.84
CA LEU A 246 9.67 -7.74 -33.17
C LEU A 246 10.68 -6.85 -32.45
N ASN A 247 11.19 -5.85 -33.15
CA ASN A 247 12.13 -4.89 -32.56
C ASN A 247 11.42 -3.98 -31.56
N LEU A 248 11.74 -4.15 -30.30
CA LEU A 248 11.14 -3.37 -29.20
C LEU A 248 11.84 -2.01 -28.97
N THR A 249 12.87 -1.66 -29.72
CA THR A 249 13.66 -0.44 -29.47
C THR A 249 12.79 0.82 -29.53
N SER A 250 11.92 0.92 -30.53
CA SER A 250 10.99 2.06 -30.65
C SER A 250 9.99 2.12 -29.50
N LEU A 251 9.47 0.96 -29.07
CA LEU A 251 8.57 0.87 -27.92
C LEU A 251 9.30 1.19 -26.61
N ALA A 252 10.56 0.76 -26.48
CA ALA A 252 11.38 1.10 -25.32
C ALA A 252 11.65 2.60 -25.23
N LEU A 253 11.89 3.29 -26.36
CA LEU A 253 12.08 4.73 -26.40
C LEU A 253 10.80 5.47 -25.96
N ILE A 254 9.64 5.08 -26.49
CA ILE A 254 8.33 5.62 -26.08
C ILE A 254 8.07 5.34 -24.59
N GLY A 255 8.34 4.08 -24.17
CA GLY A 255 8.19 3.66 -22.78
C GLY A 255 9.08 4.45 -21.82
N THR A 256 10.31 4.80 -22.22
CA THR A 256 11.21 5.66 -21.43
C THR A 256 10.62 7.05 -21.26
N GLY A 257 10.17 7.69 -22.33
CA GLY A 257 9.50 9.00 -22.26
C GLY A 257 8.26 8.99 -21.37
N LEU A 258 7.42 7.96 -21.51
CA LEU A 258 6.22 7.79 -20.68
C LEU A 258 6.59 7.56 -19.21
N SER A 259 7.64 6.74 -18.93
CA SER A 259 8.10 6.46 -17.57
C SER A 259 8.61 7.72 -16.87
N VAL A 260 9.34 8.58 -17.58
CA VAL A 260 9.80 9.88 -17.06
C VAL A 260 8.59 10.78 -16.75
N GLY A 261 7.62 10.87 -17.67
CA GLY A 261 6.39 11.65 -17.44
C GLY A 261 5.57 11.17 -16.24
N ILE A 262 5.38 9.85 -16.13
CA ILE A 262 4.71 9.25 -14.96
C ILE A 262 5.53 9.48 -13.69
N GLY A 263 6.87 9.36 -13.77
CA GLY A 263 7.77 9.61 -12.64
C GLY A 263 7.60 11.01 -12.07
N PHE A 264 7.61 12.03 -12.92
CA PHE A 264 7.34 13.42 -12.50
C PHE A 264 5.92 13.61 -11.94
N GLY A 265 4.91 12.96 -12.56
CA GLY A 265 3.53 13.03 -12.03
C GLY A 265 3.35 12.38 -10.67
N LEU A 266 4.14 11.37 -10.32
CA LEU A 266 4.08 10.66 -9.05
C LEU A 266 5.09 11.18 -8.00
N GLN A 267 6.02 12.04 -8.38
CA GLN A 267 7.13 12.51 -7.53
C GLN A 267 6.65 12.97 -6.16
N GLN A 268 5.66 13.84 -6.10
CA GLN A 268 5.16 14.41 -4.84
C GLN A 268 4.43 13.36 -3.97
N ILE A 269 3.77 12.40 -4.58
CA ILE A 269 3.10 11.31 -3.86
C ILE A 269 4.15 10.44 -3.17
N ILE A 270 5.21 10.10 -3.90
CA ILE A 270 6.32 9.28 -3.40
C ILE A 270 7.10 10.04 -2.32
N ALA A 271 7.39 11.34 -2.53
CA ALA A 271 8.06 12.17 -1.54
C ALA A 271 7.28 12.21 -0.22
N ASN A 272 5.98 12.47 -0.27
CA ASN A 272 5.13 12.47 0.92
C ASN A 272 5.03 11.11 1.61
N PHE A 273 5.00 10.02 0.84
CA PHE A 273 4.99 8.67 1.40
C PHE A 273 6.31 8.37 2.13
N ILE A 274 7.46 8.61 1.48
CA ILE A 274 8.78 8.40 2.08
C ILE A 274 8.95 9.26 3.32
N SER A 275 8.56 10.54 3.25
CA SER A 275 8.57 11.45 4.40
C SER A 275 7.75 10.91 5.57
N GLY A 276 6.56 10.36 5.30
CA GLY A 276 5.73 9.73 6.33
C GLY A 276 6.41 8.53 7.00
N VAL A 277 7.09 7.69 6.22
CA VAL A 277 7.87 6.56 6.75
C VAL A 277 9.03 7.06 7.61
N VAL A 278 9.79 8.06 7.16
CA VAL A 278 10.91 8.66 7.92
C VAL A 278 10.42 9.24 9.24
N LEU A 279 9.36 10.07 9.22
CA LEU A 279 8.79 10.69 10.42
C LEU A 279 8.36 9.66 11.46
N GLN A 280 7.77 8.54 11.02
CA GLN A 280 7.36 7.45 11.90
C GLN A 280 8.56 6.64 12.42
N PHE A 281 9.55 6.37 11.58
CA PHE A 281 10.72 5.59 11.96
C PHE A 281 11.61 6.35 12.94
N GLU A 282 11.90 7.61 12.66
CA GLU A 282 12.71 8.48 13.52
C GLU A 282 11.94 9.00 14.73
N GLN A 283 10.62 8.83 14.73
CA GLN A 283 9.73 9.43 15.73
C GLN A 283 9.96 10.92 15.89
N SER A 284 10.23 11.62 14.80
CA SER A 284 10.49 13.06 14.79
C SER A 284 9.27 13.87 15.21
N LEU A 285 8.08 13.34 14.97
CA LEU A 285 6.79 13.85 15.43
C LEU A 285 5.99 12.72 16.06
N ARG A 286 5.27 13.02 17.14
CA ARG A 286 4.40 12.07 17.84
C ARG A 286 3.00 12.66 18.01
N PRO A 287 1.94 11.84 17.99
CA PRO A 287 0.63 12.28 18.40
C PRO A 287 0.68 12.89 19.81
N GLY A 288 0.08 14.09 19.97
CA GLY A 288 0.12 14.88 21.18
C GLY A 288 1.22 15.95 21.23
N ASP A 289 2.21 15.93 20.33
CA ASP A 289 3.22 16.98 20.26
C ASP A 289 2.60 18.32 19.89
N VAL A 290 3.03 19.39 20.61
CA VAL A 290 2.72 20.78 20.27
C VAL A 290 3.84 21.32 19.41
N ILE A 291 3.52 21.69 18.20
CA ILE A 291 4.45 22.19 17.20
C ILE A 291 3.99 23.51 16.62
N GLU A 292 4.92 24.23 16.02
CA GLU A 292 4.63 25.41 15.21
C GLU A 292 5.13 25.15 13.78
N VAL A 293 4.21 25.23 12.84
CA VAL A 293 4.44 25.07 11.41
C VAL A 293 3.80 26.27 10.70
N ASN A 294 4.53 26.92 9.80
CA ASN A 294 4.05 28.10 9.08
C ASN A 294 3.47 29.18 10.01
N SER A 295 4.14 29.43 11.15
CA SER A 295 3.74 30.38 12.19
C SER A 295 2.40 30.07 12.85
N GLN A 296 1.90 28.83 12.74
CA GLN A 296 0.72 28.35 13.41
C GLN A 296 1.07 27.30 14.46
N ILE A 297 0.65 27.55 15.69
CA ILE A 297 0.80 26.57 16.77
C ILE A 297 -0.33 25.55 16.64
N CYS A 298 0.01 24.27 16.67
CA CYS A 298 -0.94 23.19 16.55
C CYS A 298 -0.48 21.96 17.33
N THR A 299 -1.41 21.07 17.62
CA THR A 299 -1.16 19.77 18.23
C THR A 299 -1.24 18.69 17.14
N VAL A 300 -0.28 17.79 17.13
CA VAL A 300 -0.29 16.63 16.22
C VAL A 300 -1.37 15.66 16.70
N GLU A 301 -2.38 15.41 15.86
CA GLU A 301 -3.44 14.45 16.15
C GLU A 301 -3.05 13.04 15.68
N ARG A 302 -2.66 12.94 14.40
CA ARG A 302 -2.38 11.66 13.76
C ARG A 302 -1.44 11.80 12.57
N LEU A 303 -0.45 10.90 12.49
CA LEU A 303 0.40 10.74 11.33
C LEU A 303 -0.20 9.67 10.42
N ASN A 304 -0.62 10.06 9.23
CA ASN A 304 -1.05 9.15 8.17
C ASN A 304 0.11 8.88 7.20
N ILE A 305 -0.11 7.99 6.24
CA ILE A 305 0.91 7.54 5.29
C ILE A 305 1.52 8.69 4.47
N ARG A 306 0.72 9.68 4.03
CA ARG A 306 1.16 10.80 3.18
C ARG A 306 0.95 12.18 3.77
N SER A 307 0.26 12.29 4.89
CA SER A 307 -0.09 13.57 5.50
C SER A 307 -0.27 13.41 7.00
N THR A 308 0.01 14.46 7.74
CA THR A 308 -0.20 14.55 9.18
C THR A 308 -1.40 15.44 9.45
N LEU A 309 -2.30 14.97 10.30
CA LEU A 309 -3.43 15.75 10.79
C LEU A 309 -2.98 16.48 12.05
N VAL A 310 -3.14 17.80 12.05
CA VAL A 310 -2.85 18.64 13.21
C VAL A 310 -4.10 19.46 13.58
N ARG A 311 -4.21 19.86 14.84
CA ARG A 311 -5.32 20.66 15.37
C ARG A 311 -4.80 21.94 15.99
N THR A 312 -5.38 23.07 15.60
CA THR A 312 -5.06 24.39 16.19
C THR A 312 -5.79 24.58 17.54
N PRO A 313 -5.35 25.54 18.36
CA PRO A 313 -6.08 25.91 19.58
C PRO A 313 -7.54 26.35 19.34
N ASP A 314 -7.83 26.85 18.13
CA ASP A 314 -9.18 27.26 17.72
C ASP A 314 -10.05 26.06 17.27
N ASN A 315 -9.60 24.83 17.52
CA ASN A 315 -10.26 23.56 17.16
C ASN A 315 -10.43 23.36 15.64
N VAL A 316 -9.52 23.94 14.82
CA VAL A 316 -9.48 23.73 13.37
C VAL A 316 -8.51 22.62 13.05
N GLU A 317 -8.95 21.66 12.26
CA GLU A 317 -8.11 20.58 11.74
C GLU A 317 -7.42 21.01 10.45
N ILE A 318 -6.11 20.81 10.40
CA ILE A 318 -5.28 21.11 9.23
C ILE A 318 -4.59 19.82 8.79
N ILE A 319 -4.65 19.52 7.50
CA ILE A 319 -3.97 18.38 6.88
C ILE A 319 -2.70 18.91 6.22
N ILE A 320 -1.55 18.54 6.77
CA ILE A 320 -0.24 18.96 6.28
C ILE A 320 0.43 17.79 5.55
N PRO A 321 0.91 17.97 4.30
CA PRO A 321 1.71 16.95 3.61
C PRO A 321 2.96 16.58 4.43
N ASN A 322 3.30 15.30 4.50
CA ASN A 322 4.42 14.85 5.33
C ASN A 322 5.77 15.42 4.88
N GLU A 323 5.94 15.66 3.58
CA GLU A 323 7.14 16.27 3.01
C GLU A 323 7.44 17.64 3.63
N THR A 324 6.40 18.44 3.97
CA THR A 324 6.55 19.75 4.60
C THR A 324 7.35 19.67 5.90
N PHE A 325 7.18 18.61 6.69
CA PHE A 325 7.90 18.45 7.96
C PHE A 325 9.41 18.11 7.81
N LEU A 326 9.82 17.63 6.63
CA LEU A 326 11.24 17.35 6.35
C LEU A 326 11.92 18.46 5.56
N THR A 327 11.16 19.25 4.82
CA THR A 327 11.71 20.32 3.95
C THR A 327 11.64 21.71 4.56
N SER A 328 10.81 21.91 5.58
CA SER A 328 10.66 23.18 6.27
C SER A 328 11.05 23.09 7.75
N GLN A 329 11.34 24.24 8.33
CA GLN A 329 11.63 24.34 9.77
C GLN A 329 10.36 24.10 10.57
N VAL A 330 10.42 23.18 11.53
CA VAL A 330 9.34 22.89 12.48
C VAL A 330 9.86 23.16 13.89
N THR A 331 9.18 24.03 14.63
CA THR A 331 9.49 24.27 16.03
C THR A 331 8.66 23.34 16.89
N SER A 332 9.29 22.54 17.74
CA SER A 332 8.60 21.68 18.71
C SER A 332 8.69 22.27 20.11
N TYR A 333 7.55 22.35 20.77
CA TYR A 333 7.41 22.83 22.15
C TYR A 333 7.37 21.72 23.20
N THR A 334 7.27 20.47 22.77
CA THR A 334 7.03 19.33 23.68
C THR A 334 8.00 18.17 23.48
N ARG A 335 8.97 18.29 22.54
CA ARG A 335 9.82 17.16 22.15
C ARG A 335 10.70 16.63 23.27
N THR A 336 11.42 17.52 23.96
CA THR A 336 12.37 17.16 25.01
C THR A 336 11.81 17.52 26.36
N GLU A 337 11.32 18.76 26.49
CA GLU A 337 10.75 19.30 27.72
C GLU A 337 9.47 20.07 27.40
N MET A 338 8.52 20.04 28.31
CA MET A 338 7.23 20.76 28.12
C MET A 338 7.30 22.21 28.62
N ILE A 339 8.49 22.71 28.95
CA ILE A 339 8.68 24.04 29.53
C ILE A 339 8.97 25.04 28.41
N THR A 340 8.16 26.12 28.35
CA THR A 340 8.30 27.17 27.36
C THR A 340 8.46 28.51 28.04
N ARG A 341 9.45 29.32 27.60
CA ARG A 341 9.68 30.66 28.08
C ARG A 341 8.68 31.65 27.46
N ILE A 342 8.16 32.55 28.29
CA ILE A 342 7.35 33.68 27.88
C ILE A 342 8.02 34.96 28.38
N SER A 343 8.09 35.97 27.54
CA SER A 343 8.56 37.31 27.87
C SER A 343 7.36 38.27 27.91
N LEU A 344 7.28 39.05 28.98
CA LEU A 344 6.27 40.06 29.20
C LEU A 344 6.95 41.42 29.35
N PRO A 345 6.96 42.27 28.33
CA PRO A 345 7.46 43.64 28.44
C PRO A 345 6.54 44.46 29.30
N VAL A 346 7.10 45.19 30.24
CA VAL A 346 6.42 46.09 31.17
C VAL A 346 7.17 47.43 31.24
N GLY A 347 6.49 48.53 30.94
CA GLY A 347 7.03 49.89 31.05
C GLY A 347 6.41 50.60 32.25
N VAL A 348 7.23 51.26 33.06
CA VAL A 348 6.81 52.08 34.21
C VAL A 348 7.37 53.49 34.14
N GLY A 349 6.74 54.44 34.85
CA GLY A 349 7.18 55.85 34.87
C GLY A 349 8.60 56.06 35.42
N TYR A 350 9.28 57.09 34.97
CA TYR A 350 10.65 57.42 35.36
C TYR A 350 10.81 57.74 36.86
N ASP A 351 9.73 58.12 37.54
CA ASP A 351 9.74 58.38 38.99
C ASP A 351 9.66 57.11 39.85
N SER A 352 9.55 55.91 39.20
CA SER A 352 9.48 54.64 39.89
C SER A 352 10.87 54.14 40.33
N ASP A 353 10.96 53.51 41.51
CA ASP A 353 12.17 52.80 41.93
C ASP A 353 12.32 51.49 41.17
N PRO A 354 13.38 51.28 40.32
CA PRO A 354 13.57 50.07 39.55
C PRO A 354 13.68 48.79 40.41
N LYS A 355 14.21 48.89 41.63
CA LYS A 355 14.34 47.77 42.56
C LYS A 355 12.98 47.30 43.09
N LEU A 356 12.13 48.26 43.41
CA LEU A 356 10.76 48.00 43.85
C LEU A 356 9.95 47.35 42.73
N VAL A 357 10.04 47.88 41.49
CA VAL A 357 9.35 47.31 40.32
C VAL A 357 9.79 45.85 40.08
N ARG A 358 11.08 45.59 40.14
CA ARG A 358 11.60 44.22 40.01
C ARG A 358 10.98 43.28 41.07
N THR A 359 10.90 43.73 42.32
CA THR A 359 10.32 42.92 43.40
C THR A 359 8.84 42.63 43.16
N ILE A 360 8.04 43.63 42.79
CA ILE A 360 6.63 43.52 42.47
C ILE A 360 6.39 42.52 41.34
N LEU A 361 7.15 42.60 40.25
CA LEU A 361 7.04 41.71 39.10
C LEU A 361 7.36 40.25 39.46
N LEU A 362 8.44 40.01 40.25
CA LEU A 362 8.80 38.67 40.71
C LEU A 362 7.74 38.05 41.63
N GLU A 363 7.26 38.83 42.60
CA GLU A 363 6.23 38.38 43.53
C GLU A 363 4.92 38.07 42.81
N THR A 364 4.54 38.90 41.84
CA THR A 364 3.37 38.69 41.01
C THR A 364 3.47 37.43 40.20
N ALA A 365 4.59 37.18 39.55
CA ALA A 365 4.87 35.95 38.78
C ALA A 365 4.81 34.72 39.68
N ALA A 366 5.36 34.79 40.91
CA ALA A 366 5.41 33.68 41.85
C ALA A 366 3.98 33.28 42.39
N LYS A 367 3.04 34.22 42.38
CA LYS A 367 1.66 33.97 42.80
C LYS A 367 0.82 33.23 41.78
N HIS A 368 1.25 33.19 40.52
CA HIS A 368 0.49 32.56 39.43
C HIS A 368 0.74 31.03 39.37
N GLY A 369 -0.29 30.22 39.54
CA GLY A 369 -0.21 28.76 39.68
C GLY A 369 0.32 27.97 38.49
N LEU A 370 0.35 28.56 37.27
CA LEU A 370 0.87 27.93 36.04
C LEU A 370 2.27 28.38 35.69
N VAL A 371 2.89 29.29 36.44
CA VAL A 371 4.29 29.68 36.28
C VAL A 371 5.15 28.66 36.98
N ALA A 372 6.13 28.11 36.24
CA ALA A 372 7.08 27.14 36.76
C ALA A 372 7.94 27.78 37.87
N LYS A 373 8.21 26.99 38.92
CA LYS A 373 9.12 27.40 40.00
C LYS A 373 10.58 27.22 39.60
N GLU A 374 10.86 26.28 38.77
CA GLU A 374 12.17 25.98 38.17
C GLU A 374 12.01 25.82 36.65
N PRO A 375 12.70 26.63 35.85
CA PRO A 375 13.53 27.78 36.18
C PRO A 375 12.71 28.93 36.80
N ALA A 376 13.26 29.61 37.81
CA ALA A 376 12.59 30.70 38.50
C ALA A 376 12.31 31.89 37.56
N PRO A 377 11.22 32.66 37.80
CA PRO A 377 10.97 33.91 37.09
C PRO A 377 12.16 34.89 37.21
N GLN A 378 12.42 35.61 36.14
CA GLN A 378 13.51 36.58 36.04
C GLN A 378 12.99 37.92 35.52
N VAL A 379 13.51 39.02 36.06
CA VAL A 379 13.19 40.35 35.59
C VAL A 379 14.48 41.03 35.11
N PHE A 380 14.45 41.45 33.87
CA PHE A 380 15.54 42.21 33.25
C PHE A 380 15.09 43.65 33.11
N PHE A 381 15.96 44.59 33.52
CA PHE A 381 15.80 46.00 33.23
C PHE A 381 16.50 46.24 31.88
N ASN A 382 15.73 46.45 30.83
CA ASN A 382 16.26 46.51 29.46
C ASN A 382 16.84 47.86 29.09
N GLY A 383 16.37 48.93 29.76
CA GLY A 383 16.89 50.27 29.50
C GLY A 383 15.87 51.37 29.78
N PHE A 384 16.24 52.53 29.32
CA PHE A 384 15.47 53.78 29.43
C PHE A 384 14.79 53.99 28.08
N GLY A 385 13.48 53.79 28.04
CA GLY A 385 12.63 54.02 26.87
C GLY A 385 12.29 55.48 26.68
N ASP A 386 11.59 55.82 25.57
CA ASP A 386 11.23 57.22 25.26
C ASP A 386 10.35 57.89 26.36
N SER A 387 9.55 57.09 27.05
CA SER A 387 8.63 57.58 28.09
C SER A 387 8.53 56.66 29.30
N SER A 388 9.33 55.56 29.35
CA SER A 388 9.22 54.54 30.38
C SER A 388 10.58 53.94 30.76
N LEU A 389 10.68 53.41 31.96
CA LEU A 389 11.67 52.42 32.34
C LEU A 389 11.22 51.06 31.85
N ASP A 390 12.00 50.42 30.94
CA ASP A 390 11.56 49.21 30.27
C ASP A 390 12.09 47.97 30.98
N PHE A 391 11.17 47.16 31.42
CA PHE A 391 11.40 45.84 32.05
C PHE A 391 10.92 44.70 31.17
N ASP A 392 11.54 43.55 31.31
CA ASP A 392 11.07 42.31 30.74
C ASP A 392 10.97 41.23 31.82
N LEU A 393 9.70 40.85 32.15
CA LEU A 393 9.46 39.73 33.02
C LEU A 393 9.47 38.43 32.21
N THR A 394 10.47 37.60 32.44
CA THR A 394 10.65 36.32 31.83
C THR A 394 10.15 35.21 32.77
N ILE A 395 9.25 34.41 32.30
CA ILE A 395 8.68 33.28 33.03
C ILE A 395 8.73 32.02 32.20
N TRP A 396 8.57 30.86 32.84
CA TRP A 396 8.45 29.56 32.18
C TRP A 396 7.12 28.93 32.51
N VAL A 397 6.52 28.24 31.51
CA VAL A 397 5.20 27.61 31.62
C VAL A 397 5.31 26.17 31.13
N GLU A 398 4.80 25.21 31.90
CA GLU A 398 4.82 23.77 31.57
C GLU A 398 3.79 23.37 30.49
N GLN A 399 2.84 24.24 30.19
CA GLN A 399 1.79 24.00 29.22
C GLN A 399 1.84 25.00 28.07
N PRO A 400 2.54 24.68 26.94
CA PRO A 400 2.74 25.60 25.83
C PRO A 400 1.45 26.18 25.24
N LEU A 401 0.37 25.42 25.20
CA LEU A 401 -0.92 25.88 24.69
C LEU A 401 -1.59 26.95 25.55
N ARG A 402 -1.23 27.04 26.85
CA ARG A 402 -1.77 28.07 27.79
C ARG A 402 -0.96 29.35 27.84
N ARG A 403 0.10 29.49 27.01
CA ARG A 403 0.95 30.70 26.97
C ARG A 403 0.14 32.00 26.89
N ARG A 404 -0.86 32.02 26.01
CA ARG A 404 -1.70 33.20 25.78
C ARG A 404 -2.56 33.52 27.04
N GLN A 405 -3.12 32.53 27.69
CA GLN A 405 -3.87 32.67 28.91
C GLN A 405 -2.98 33.18 30.02
N VAL A 406 -1.85 32.51 30.30
CA VAL A 406 -0.92 32.91 31.39
C VAL A 406 -0.40 34.32 31.17
N ARG A 407 -0.09 34.71 29.92
CA ARG A 407 0.31 36.09 29.62
C ARG A 407 -0.75 37.09 29.96
N SER A 408 -2.00 36.80 29.60
CA SER A 408 -3.14 37.68 29.90
C SER A 408 -3.37 37.79 31.41
N ASP A 409 -3.42 36.67 32.12
CA ASP A 409 -3.66 36.65 33.57
C ASP A 409 -2.56 37.41 34.31
N LEU A 410 -1.30 37.28 33.91
CA LEU A 410 -0.18 38.01 34.48
C LEU A 410 -0.25 39.52 34.21
N TYR A 411 -0.68 39.94 33.03
CA TYR A 411 -0.82 41.39 32.78
C TYR A 411 -1.91 41.99 33.67
N PHE A 412 -3.03 41.31 33.94
CA PHE A 412 -4.02 41.78 34.90
C PHE A 412 -3.43 41.86 36.31
N MET A 413 -2.73 40.80 36.75
CA MET A 413 -2.10 40.75 38.06
C MET A 413 -1.01 41.83 38.24
N ILE A 414 -0.23 42.06 37.20
CA ILE A 414 0.84 43.08 37.18
C ILE A 414 0.21 44.49 37.28
N PHE A 415 -0.86 44.73 36.51
CA PHE A 415 -1.54 46.03 36.55
C PHE A 415 -2.04 46.35 37.97
N ASP A 416 -2.71 45.38 38.59
CA ASP A 416 -3.25 45.52 39.96
C ASP A 416 -2.10 45.72 40.99
N ALA A 417 -1.00 44.96 40.85
CA ALA A 417 0.13 45.04 41.75
C ALA A 417 0.87 46.37 41.61
N LEU A 418 1.06 46.92 40.42
CA LEU A 418 1.68 48.21 40.19
C LEU A 418 0.82 49.33 40.78
N ALA A 419 -0.50 49.27 40.61
CA ALA A 419 -1.43 50.24 41.17
C ALA A 419 -1.46 50.23 42.72
N GLN A 420 -1.38 49.08 43.37
CA GLN A 420 -1.28 48.91 44.82
C GLN A 420 -0.02 49.56 45.40
N HIS A 421 1.07 49.62 44.68
CA HIS A 421 2.33 50.20 45.10
C HIS A 421 2.55 51.62 44.56
N ASN A 422 1.51 52.27 43.99
CA ASN A 422 1.58 53.59 43.39
C ASN A 422 2.70 53.73 42.29
N VAL A 423 2.92 52.65 41.54
CA VAL A 423 3.81 52.66 40.37
C VAL A 423 3.01 53.02 39.14
N GLU A 424 3.35 54.11 38.50
CA GLU A 424 2.65 54.63 37.33
C GLU A 424 3.02 53.88 36.07
N ILE A 425 2.03 53.57 35.24
CA ILE A 425 2.20 53.14 33.86
C ILE A 425 2.07 54.38 32.99
N PRO A 426 3.19 54.88 32.41
CA PRO A 426 3.21 56.20 31.82
C PRO A 426 2.49 56.24 30.48
N PHE A 427 1.81 57.37 30.24
CA PHE A 427 1.39 57.76 28.90
C PHE A 427 2.63 58.26 28.11
N PRO A 428 2.56 58.28 26.77
CA PRO A 428 3.62 58.94 25.98
C PRO A 428 3.85 60.34 26.41
N GLN A 429 5.07 60.65 26.89
CA GLN A 429 5.46 61.98 27.35
C GLN A 429 6.04 62.76 26.18
N ARG A 430 5.75 64.07 26.08
CA ARG A 430 6.32 64.97 25.10
C ARG A 430 6.61 66.30 25.72
N ASP A 431 7.86 66.68 25.70
CA ASP A 431 8.29 68.03 26.08
C ASP A 431 7.96 69.02 24.96
N LEU A 432 7.07 69.95 25.21
CA LEU A 432 6.70 70.96 24.24
C LEU A 432 7.54 72.23 24.47
N ASN A 433 8.46 72.48 23.56
CA ASN A 433 9.26 73.73 23.60
C ASN A 433 8.62 74.78 22.69
N LEU A 434 7.91 75.70 23.30
CA LEU A 434 7.19 76.76 22.63
C LEU A 434 8.13 77.92 22.31
N ARG A 435 8.57 78.04 21.07
CA ARG A 435 9.69 78.96 20.69
C ARG A 435 9.26 80.41 20.51
N ARG A 436 8.14 80.83 20.02
CA ARG A 436 7.69 82.22 19.82
C ARG A 436 6.17 82.32 20.01
N GLY A 437 5.75 83.49 20.53
CA GLY A 437 4.31 83.79 20.74
C GLY A 437 3.70 83.28 22.02
N TRP A 438 4.33 82.35 22.75
CA TRP A 438 3.80 81.78 23.99
C TRP A 438 3.66 82.76 25.11
N ARG A 439 4.66 83.69 25.28
CA ARG A 439 4.56 84.73 26.34
C ARG A 439 3.37 85.62 26.13
N GLU A 440 3.09 86.00 24.88
CA GLU A 440 1.92 86.80 24.50
C GLU A 440 0.61 86.05 24.75
N LEU A 441 0.53 84.75 24.37
CA LEU A 441 -0.64 83.92 24.63
C LEU A 441 -0.87 83.69 26.12
N ALA A 442 0.20 83.47 26.92
CA ALA A 442 0.10 83.28 28.35
C ALA A 442 -0.33 84.59 29.06
N GLN A 443 0.13 85.75 28.58
CA GLN A 443 -0.34 87.05 29.09
C GLN A 443 -1.81 87.32 28.74
N THR A 444 -2.23 86.88 27.55
CA THR A 444 -3.65 87.04 27.13
C THR A 444 -4.57 86.12 27.94
N LEU A 445 -4.18 84.88 28.17
CA LEU A 445 -4.95 83.94 28.98
C LEU A 445 -5.01 84.33 30.47
N ALA A 446 -3.90 84.84 31.01
CA ALA A 446 -3.87 85.34 32.38
C ALA A 446 -4.70 86.67 32.55
N ALA A 447 -4.80 87.49 31.51
CA ALA A 447 -5.63 88.67 31.49
C ALA A 447 -7.12 88.33 31.35
N GLU A 448 -7.46 87.25 30.62
CA GLU A 448 -8.86 86.72 30.52
C GLU A 448 -9.30 86.13 31.87
N GLU A 449 -8.49 85.34 32.55
CA GLU A 449 -8.83 84.79 33.88
C GLU A 449 -9.01 85.87 34.91
N LEU A 450 -8.29 86.98 34.86
CA LEU A 450 -8.46 88.12 35.76
C LEU A 450 -9.71 88.95 35.44
N SER A 451 -10.11 88.96 34.18
CA SER A 451 -11.33 89.68 33.78
C SER A 451 -12.66 88.96 34.15
N ASP A 452 -12.61 87.64 34.22
CA ASP A 452 -13.78 86.82 34.62
C ASP A 452 -14.06 86.80 36.14
N HIS A 453 -13.11 87.34 36.93
CA HIS A 453 -13.19 87.40 38.37
C HIS A 453 -13.58 88.81 38.91
N GLU A 454 -13.86 89.80 38.06
CA GLU A 454 -14.45 91.07 38.52
C GLU A 454 -15.93 90.88 38.79
N PRO A 455 -16.39 91.19 40.04
CA PRO A 455 -17.83 91.10 40.35
C PRO A 455 -18.56 92.14 39.52
N LYS A 456 -19.51 91.74 38.71
CA LYS A 456 -20.44 92.63 38.03
C LYS A 456 -21.21 93.45 39.04
N PRO A 457 -21.38 94.80 38.80
CA PRO A 457 -22.01 95.73 39.75
C PRO A 457 -23.47 95.44 40.01
#